data_5f4502ba9057106d6fd285cbd9974799
#
_entry.id   5f4502ba9057106d6fd285cbd9974799
#
_cell.length_a   1.000
_cell.length_b   1.000
_cell.length_c   1.000
_cell.angle_alpha   90.00
_cell.angle_beta   90.00
_cell.angle_gamma   90.00
#
_symmetry.space_group_name_H-M   'P 1'
#
loop_
_entity.id
_entity.type
_entity.pdbx_description
1 polymer ?
#
loop_
_entity_poly.entity_id
_entity_poly.type
_entity_poly.pdbx_seq_one_letter_code
_entity_poly.pdbx_strand_id
1 'polypeptide(L)'
;MDTVFNGAVIDFLHANLPEWAFYIVNANRIIVAFLIYILGLVIISVIYVFKLSKLLNIASRSINEDEPEIFGNNCPDDLREFSRKLQDFKYNLKANEQARQLAEQQKNDLVVYLAHDLKTPLTSVIGYLSLLEEASDLSTEQRAKYIGIALDKAYRLEQLINEFFEITRLNLQSISAQKSSVNITILLVQVLNEFFPMFEEKKINVVQNIEPEIIISADADKLARVFDNLFRNAVNYSYENTDIVCSAKKKDGYVLIRIQNHGDDIPPDKLNRIFEKFYRLDNSRRTSTGGAGLGLAIAKQIVELHDGTINAVCNNGITEFKIILPV
;
A
#
# COMPACT_ATOMS: atom_id res chain seq x y z
N MET A 1 65.35 -28.77 -32.64
CA MET A 1 64.97 -27.49 -31.97
C MET A 1 65.59 -27.34 -30.59
N ASP A 2 65.75 -28.41 -29.79
CA ASP A 2 66.29 -28.33 -28.43
C ASP A 2 67.75 -27.92 -28.28
N THR A 3 68.58 -28.19 -29.26
CA THR A 3 70.03 -27.86 -29.23
C THR A 3 70.30 -26.37 -29.48
N VAL A 4 69.52 -25.73 -30.35
CA VAL A 4 69.72 -24.28 -30.70
C VAL A 4 69.20 -23.38 -29.58
N PHE A 5 68.08 -23.73 -28.94
CA PHE A 5 67.52 -22.96 -27.82
C PHE A 5 68.42 -23.06 -26.57
N ASN A 6 68.99 -24.23 -26.31
CA ASN A 6 69.96 -24.44 -25.24
C ASN A 6 71.28 -23.63 -25.47
N GLY A 7 71.75 -23.55 -26.72
CA GLY A 7 72.92 -22.74 -27.07
C GLY A 7 72.73 -21.27 -26.79
N ALA A 8 71.64 -20.67 -27.26
CA ALA A 8 71.39 -19.23 -27.09
C ALA A 8 71.21 -18.83 -25.61
N VAL A 9 70.61 -19.69 -24.77
CA VAL A 9 70.48 -19.44 -23.32
C VAL A 9 71.82 -19.55 -22.61
N ILE A 10 72.68 -20.48 -23.02
CA ILE A 10 74.04 -20.65 -22.47
C ILE A 10 74.91 -19.43 -22.83
N ASP A 11 74.87 -18.98 -24.08
CA ASP A 11 75.63 -17.82 -24.55
C ASP A 11 75.15 -16.54 -23.82
N PHE A 12 73.88 -16.36 -23.62
CA PHE A 12 73.34 -15.25 -22.86
C PHE A 12 73.83 -15.26 -21.40
N LEU A 13 73.78 -16.42 -20.73
CA LEU A 13 74.22 -16.58 -19.35
C LEU A 13 75.73 -16.36 -19.24
N HIS A 14 76.52 -16.82 -20.17
CA HIS A 14 77.97 -16.63 -20.20
C HIS A 14 78.38 -15.14 -20.42
N ALA A 15 77.60 -14.42 -21.20
CA ALA A 15 77.82 -12.99 -21.45
C ALA A 15 77.44 -12.09 -20.30
N ASN A 16 76.49 -12.50 -19.43
CA ASN A 16 75.88 -11.66 -18.40
C ASN A 16 76.20 -12.06 -16.96
N LEU A 17 76.84 -13.23 -16.72
CA LEU A 17 77.19 -13.69 -15.39
C LEU A 17 78.70 -13.73 -15.17
N PRO A 18 79.20 -13.53 -13.94
CA PRO A 18 80.58 -13.79 -13.56
C PRO A 18 80.92 -15.27 -13.81
N GLU A 19 82.17 -15.56 -14.19
CA GLU A 19 82.60 -16.94 -14.52
C GLU A 19 82.19 -17.99 -13.45
N TRP A 20 82.41 -17.66 -12.16
CA TRP A 20 82.05 -18.58 -11.07
C TRP A 20 80.55 -18.85 -11.01
N ALA A 21 79.70 -17.89 -11.26
CA ALA A 21 78.26 -18.03 -11.25
C ALA A 21 77.81 -18.84 -12.49
N PHE A 22 78.40 -18.63 -13.66
CA PHE A 22 78.14 -19.40 -14.86
C PHE A 22 78.41 -20.89 -14.66
N TYR A 23 79.58 -21.27 -14.05
CA TYR A 23 79.90 -22.65 -13.77
C TYR A 23 78.89 -23.30 -12.81
N ILE A 24 78.45 -22.62 -11.76
CA ILE A 24 77.45 -23.13 -10.83
C ILE A 24 76.10 -23.33 -11.53
N VAL A 25 75.63 -22.38 -12.34
CA VAL A 25 74.37 -22.47 -13.10
C VAL A 25 74.41 -23.57 -14.12
N ASN A 26 75.55 -23.73 -14.85
CA ASN A 26 75.70 -24.78 -15.86
C ASN A 26 75.78 -26.20 -15.26
N ALA A 27 76.46 -26.36 -14.09
CA ALA A 27 76.52 -27.63 -13.39
C ALA A 27 75.17 -28.06 -12.82
N ASN A 28 74.30 -27.13 -12.43
CA ASN A 28 73.00 -27.35 -11.78
C ASN A 28 71.82 -26.92 -12.66
N ARG A 29 71.92 -26.96 -13.98
CA ARG A 29 70.91 -26.45 -14.93
C ARG A 29 69.48 -26.86 -14.61
N ILE A 30 69.27 -28.12 -14.25
CA ILE A 30 67.94 -28.64 -13.95
C ILE A 30 67.38 -27.97 -12.68
N ILE A 31 68.21 -27.78 -11.65
CA ILE A 31 67.79 -27.14 -10.39
C ILE A 31 67.50 -25.67 -10.64
N VAL A 32 68.31 -24.97 -11.40
CA VAL A 32 68.12 -23.56 -11.74
C VAL A 32 66.83 -23.37 -12.56
N ALA A 33 66.58 -24.21 -13.57
CA ALA A 33 65.35 -24.20 -14.34
C ALA A 33 64.10 -24.45 -13.48
N PHE A 34 64.20 -25.36 -12.55
CA PHE A 34 63.12 -25.70 -11.59
C PHE A 34 62.84 -24.50 -10.63
N LEU A 35 63.92 -23.85 -10.16
CA LEU A 35 63.78 -22.63 -9.31
C LEU A 35 63.13 -21.47 -10.05
N ILE A 36 63.53 -21.25 -11.30
CA ILE A 36 62.88 -20.22 -12.16
C ILE A 36 61.41 -20.54 -12.39
N TYR A 37 61.09 -21.83 -12.65
CA TYR A 37 59.67 -22.24 -12.80
C TYR A 37 58.88 -22.02 -11.56
N ILE A 38 59.40 -22.39 -10.36
CA ILE A 38 58.73 -22.13 -9.09
C ILE A 38 58.57 -20.63 -8.85
N LEU A 39 59.60 -19.82 -9.12
CA LEU A 39 59.54 -18.37 -8.99
C LEU A 39 58.47 -17.78 -9.90
N GLY A 40 58.34 -18.27 -11.13
CA GLY A 40 57.27 -17.91 -12.06
C GLY A 40 55.86 -18.23 -11.52
N LEU A 41 55.67 -19.42 -10.95
CA LEU A 41 54.42 -19.81 -10.32
C LEU A 41 54.07 -18.95 -9.12
N VAL A 42 55.06 -18.59 -8.29
CA VAL A 42 54.86 -17.70 -7.12
C VAL A 42 54.45 -16.30 -7.60
N ILE A 43 55.12 -15.77 -8.61
CA ILE A 43 54.78 -14.45 -9.16
C ILE A 43 53.35 -14.45 -9.72
N ILE A 44 52.98 -15.45 -10.50
CA ILE A 44 51.62 -15.58 -11.04
C ILE A 44 50.60 -15.67 -9.89
N SER A 45 50.89 -16.47 -8.86
CA SER A 45 50.03 -16.65 -7.68
C SER A 45 49.84 -15.31 -6.95
N VAL A 46 50.91 -14.56 -6.72
CA VAL A 46 50.86 -13.22 -6.06
C VAL A 46 50.00 -12.23 -6.87
N ILE A 47 50.23 -12.20 -8.20
CA ILE A 47 49.41 -11.35 -9.09
C ILE A 47 47.93 -11.71 -8.99
N TYR A 48 47.64 -13.01 -8.98
CA TYR A 48 46.27 -13.53 -8.90
C TYR A 48 45.60 -13.15 -7.57
N VAL A 49 46.31 -13.34 -6.44
CA VAL A 49 45.83 -12.96 -5.10
C VAL A 49 45.61 -11.47 -5.01
N PHE A 50 46.52 -10.66 -5.59
CA PHE A 50 46.34 -9.20 -5.55
C PHE A 50 45.13 -8.74 -6.38
N LYS A 51 44.92 -9.37 -7.54
CA LYS A 51 43.75 -9.12 -8.38
C LYS A 51 42.45 -9.53 -7.68
N LEU A 52 42.43 -10.66 -7.00
CA LEU A 52 41.29 -11.14 -6.22
C LEU A 52 40.98 -10.24 -5.03
N SER A 53 42.02 -9.83 -4.27
CA SER A 53 41.88 -8.88 -3.16
C SER A 53 41.29 -7.54 -3.60
N LYS A 54 41.74 -7.01 -4.76
CA LYS A 54 41.18 -5.80 -5.33
C LYS A 54 39.69 -5.94 -5.69
N LEU A 55 39.31 -7.08 -6.26
CA LEU A 55 37.91 -7.39 -6.59
C LEU A 55 37.05 -7.52 -5.35
N LEU A 56 37.54 -8.20 -4.32
CA LEU A 56 36.84 -8.31 -3.02
C LEU A 56 36.66 -6.97 -2.33
N ASN A 57 37.64 -6.09 -2.37
CA ASN A 57 37.53 -4.74 -1.82
C ASN A 57 36.49 -3.90 -2.56
N ILE A 58 36.42 -4.00 -3.89
CA ILE A 58 35.39 -3.30 -4.69
C ILE A 58 34.01 -3.86 -4.36
N ALA A 59 33.87 -5.18 -4.29
CA ALA A 59 32.61 -5.83 -3.91
C ALA A 59 32.17 -5.43 -2.49
N SER A 60 33.09 -5.38 -1.53
CA SER A 60 32.82 -4.94 -0.16
C SER A 60 32.38 -3.47 -0.07
N ARG A 61 32.99 -2.59 -0.85
CA ARG A 61 32.61 -1.17 -0.91
C ARG A 61 31.21 -1.01 -1.54
N SER A 62 30.90 -1.73 -2.62
CA SER A 62 29.57 -1.67 -3.24
C SER A 62 28.43 -2.18 -2.33
N ILE A 63 28.77 -2.94 -1.27
CA ILE A 63 27.81 -3.38 -0.25
C ILE A 63 27.58 -2.27 0.79
N ASN A 64 28.60 -1.48 1.13
CA ASN A 64 28.53 -0.52 2.23
C ASN A 64 28.22 0.92 1.80
N GLU A 65 28.43 1.30 0.56
CA GLU A 65 28.18 2.66 0.06
C GLU A 65 26.82 2.73 -0.66
N ASP A 66 26.07 3.82 -0.43
CA ASP A 66 24.74 4.05 -1.03
C ASP A 66 24.83 4.37 -2.54
N GLU A 67 26.00 4.73 -3.05
CA GLU A 67 26.26 4.89 -4.48
C GLU A 67 27.14 3.75 -5.01
N PRO A 68 26.65 2.98 -6.00
CA PRO A 68 27.46 1.95 -6.60
C PRO A 68 28.54 2.56 -7.48
N GLU A 69 29.81 2.36 -7.15
CA GLU A 69 30.88 2.54 -8.13
C GLU A 69 30.56 1.67 -9.36
N ILE A 70 30.26 2.32 -10.47
CA ILE A 70 30.07 1.65 -11.75
C ILE A 70 31.40 0.97 -12.07
N PHE A 71 31.41 -0.34 -12.02
CA PHE A 71 32.58 -1.13 -12.41
C PHE A 71 33.06 -0.66 -13.79
N GLY A 72 34.31 -0.17 -13.87
CA GLY A 72 34.90 0.29 -15.13
C GLY A 72 34.83 -0.80 -16.20
N ASN A 73 35.08 -0.42 -17.46
CA ASN A 73 34.96 -1.29 -18.66
C ASN A 73 35.71 -2.63 -18.62
N ASN A 74 36.56 -2.88 -17.62
CA ASN A 74 37.38 -4.09 -17.47
C ASN A 74 36.83 -5.10 -16.42
N CYS A 75 35.56 -5.00 -16.01
CA CYS A 75 34.97 -5.96 -15.06
C CYS A 75 34.41 -7.19 -15.80
N PRO A 76 34.66 -8.43 -15.33
CA PRO A 76 34.03 -9.62 -15.86
C PRO A 76 32.50 -9.53 -15.85
N ASP A 77 31.86 -10.05 -16.90
CA ASP A 77 30.40 -9.96 -17.06
C ASP A 77 29.61 -10.58 -15.91
N ASP A 78 30.12 -11.69 -15.35
CA ASP A 78 29.54 -12.36 -14.19
C ASP A 78 29.47 -11.45 -12.94
N LEU A 79 30.48 -10.60 -12.74
CA LEU A 79 30.53 -9.65 -11.63
C LEU A 79 29.59 -8.46 -11.85
N ARG A 80 29.36 -8.05 -13.10
CA ARG A 80 28.36 -7.04 -13.45
C ARG A 80 26.94 -7.54 -13.20
N GLU A 81 26.66 -8.78 -13.58
CA GLU A 81 25.34 -9.41 -13.33
C GLU A 81 25.09 -9.57 -11.83
N PHE A 82 26.10 -10.04 -11.07
CA PHE A 82 26.01 -10.14 -9.62
C PHE A 82 25.76 -8.78 -8.95
N SER A 83 26.46 -7.73 -9.40
CA SER A 83 26.26 -6.37 -8.89
C SER A 83 24.84 -5.84 -9.15
N ARG A 84 24.29 -6.08 -10.35
CA ARG A 84 22.89 -5.72 -10.67
C ARG A 84 21.91 -6.45 -9.76
N LYS A 85 22.07 -7.77 -9.59
CA LYS A 85 21.20 -8.55 -8.68
C LYS A 85 21.27 -8.07 -7.24
N LEU A 86 22.47 -7.68 -6.77
CA LEU A 86 22.63 -7.07 -5.44
C LEU A 86 21.94 -5.70 -5.33
N GLN A 87 22.02 -4.87 -6.36
CA GLN A 87 21.31 -3.59 -6.38
C GLN A 87 19.80 -3.77 -6.37
N ASP A 88 19.28 -4.66 -7.21
CA ASP A 88 17.85 -4.98 -7.24
C ASP A 88 17.38 -5.51 -5.88
N PHE A 89 18.19 -6.36 -5.25
CA PHE A 89 17.90 -6.87 -3.91
C PHE A 89 17.89 -5.77 -2.84
N LYS A 90 18.91 -4.89 -2.83
CA LYS A 90 18.96 -3.72 -1.93
C LYS A 90 17.76 -2.78 -2.15
N TYR A 91 17.44 -2.49 -3.41
CA TYR A 91 16.29 -1.66 -3.75
C TYR A 91 14.98 -2.27 -3.22
N ASN A 92 14.78 -3.56 -3.45
CA ASN A 92 13.61 -4.29 -2.96
C ASN A 92 13.55 -4.33 -1.42
N LEU A 93 14.69 -4.54 -0.74
CA LEU A 93 14.75 -4.47 0.73
C LEU A 93 14.37 -3.08 1.25
N LYS A 94 14.93 -2.02 0.65
CA LYS A 94 14.63 -0.63 1.06
C LYS A 94 13.16 -0.28 0.79
N ALA A 95 12.63 -0.70 -0.35
CA ALA A 95 11.20 -0.52 -0.68
C ALA A 95 10.28 -1.28 0.29
N ASN A 96 10.62 -2.52 0.63
CA ASN A 96 9.87 -3.32 1.60
C ASN A 96 9.92 -2.71 3.01
N GLU A 97 11.10 -2.23 3.45
CA GLU A 97 11.24 -1.57 4.75
C GLU A 97 10.45 -0.26 4.81
N GLN A 98 10.49 0.55 3.76
CA GLN A 98 9.67 1.77 3.66
C GLN A 98 8.17 1.44 3.67
N ALA A 99 7.76 0.43 2.93
CA ALA A 99 6.36 -0.03 2.93
C ALA A 99 5.93 -0.51 4.32
N ARG A 100 6.81 -1.25 5.04
CA ARG A 100 6.57 -1.70 6.41
C ARG A 100 6.44 -0.52 7.37
N GLN A 101 7.36 0.44 7.32
CA GLN A 101 7.31 1.64 8.18
C GLN A 101 6.06 2.47 7.92
N LEU A 102 5.67 2.63 6.66
CA LEU A 102 4.44 3.33 6.28
C LEU A 102 3.19 2.61 6.83
N ALA A 103 3.16 1.29 6.72
CA ALA A 103 2.05 0.48 7.25
C ALA A 103 1.97 0.55 8.78
N GLU A 104 3.12 0.55 9.48
CA GLU A 104 3.20 0.70 10.92
C GLU A 104 2.77 2.11 11.38
N GLN A 105 3.20 3.15 10.66
CA GLN A 105 2.76 4.51 10.90
C GLN A 105 1.24 4.64 10.69
N GLN A 106 0.70 4.13 9.61
CA GLN A 106 -0.74 4.13 9.34
C GLN A 106 -1.54 3.40 10.43
N LYS A 107 -0.99 2.29 10.96
CA LYS A 107 -1.59 1.56 12.10
C LYS A 107 -1.60 2.39 13.37
N ASN A 108 -0.50 3.10 13.67
CA ASN A 108 -0.41 3.95 14.85
C ASN A 108 -1.33 5.17 14.73
N ASP A 109 -1.37 5.81 13.58
CA ASP A 109 -2.29 6.91 13.28
C ASP A 109 -3.75 6.48 13.46
N LEU A 110 -4.09 5.24 13.02
CA LEU A 110 -5.40 4.63 13.23
C LEU A 110 -5.78 4.61 14.72
N VAL A 111 -4.88 4.10 15.57
CA VAL A 111 -5.13 3.95 17.02
C VAL A 111 -5.33 5.33 17.68
N VAL A 112 -4.50 6.31 17.32
CA VAL A 112 -4.59 7.68 17.87
C VAL A 112 -5.89 8.37 17.47
N TYR A 113 -6.26 8.29 16.19
CA TYR A 113 -7.53 8.86 15.69
C TYR A 113 -8.73 8.25 16.38
N LEU A 114 -8.73 6.92 16.50
CA LEU A 114 -9.82 6.21 17.16
C LEU A 114 -9.96 6.56 18.63
N ALA A 115 -8.85 6.61 19.35
CA ALA A 115 -8.87 6.98 20.76
C ALA A 115 -9.49 8.37 20.96
N HIS A 116 -9.18 9.33 20.07
CA HIS A 116 -9.76 10.67 20.10
C HIS A 116 -11.26 10.66 19.78
N ASP A 117 -11.66 9.98 18.69
CA ASP A 117 -13.03 10.00 18.20
C ASP A 117 -14.00 9.16 19.06
N LEU A 118 -13.50 8.14 19.78
CA LEU A 118 -14.25 7.41 20.80
C LEU A 118 -14.36 8.20 22.10
N LYS A 119 -13.32 8.93 22.51
CA LYS A 119 -13.30 9.70 23.75
C LYS A 119 -14.38 10.78 23.74
N THR A 120 -14.60 11.46 22.61
CA THR A 120 -15.53 12.61 22.52
C THR A 120 -16.99 12.22 22.82
N PRO A 121 -17.62 11.23 22.13
CA PRO A 121 -18.97 10.79 22.44
C PRO A 121 -19.06 10.16 23.83
N LEU A 122 -18.05 9.39 24.26
CA LEU A 122 -18.01 8.78 25.58
C LEU A 122 -18.04 9.84 26.70
N THR A 123 -17.22 10.88 26.59
CA THR A 123 -17.21 12.01 27.55
C THR A 123 -18.57 12.70 27.59
N SER A 124 -19.24 12.85 26.43
CA SER A 124 -20.59 13.43 26.36
C SER A 124 -21.63 12.52 27.06
N VAL A 125 -21.59 11.23 26.81
CA VAL A 125 -22.49 10.27 27.50
C VAL A 125 -22.32 10.36 29.00
N ILE A 126 -21.08 10.30 29.49
CA ILE A 126 -20.78 10.38 30.92
C ILE A 126 -21.25 11.73 31.47
N GLY A 127 -20.96 12.85 30.79
CA GLY A 127 -21.35 14.18 31.25
C GLY A 127 -22.88 14.37 31.37
N TYR A 128 -23.65 13.89 30.38
CA TYR A 128 -25.13 14.00 30.47
C TYR A 128 -25.71 13.06 31.50
N LEU A 129 -25.15 11.85 31.71
CA LEU A 129 -25.56 10.96 32.76
C LEU A 129 -25.20 11.48 34.16
N SER A 130 -24.03 12.08 34.35
CA SER A 130 -23.68 12.77 35.62
C SER A 130 -24.59 13.95 35.92
N LEU A 131 -24.94 14.75 34.91
CA LEU A 131 -25.90 15.83 35.07
C LEU A 131 -27.30 15.32 35.49
N LEU A 132 -27.74 14.18 34.98
CA LEU A 132 -29.00 13.53 35.34
C LEU A 132 -28.97 12.96 36.76
N GLU A 133 -27.80 12.52 37.25
CA GLU A 133 -27.61 12.00 38.60
C GLU A 133 -27.52 13.10 39.66
N GLU A 134 -26.74 14.15 39.38
CA GLU A 134 -26.47 15.22 40.32
C GLU A 134 -27.60 16.25 40.46
N ALA A 135 -28.35 16.52 39.38
CA ALA A 135 -29.38 17.55 39.36
C ALA A 135 -30.75 16.96 39.73
N SER A 136 -31.16 17.15 41.01
CA SER A 136 -32.47 16.72 41.53
C SER A 136 -33.63 17.52 40.93
N ASP A 137 -33.42 18.78 40.51
CA ASP A 137 -34.43 19.76 40.16
C ASP A 137 -34.71 19.90 38.65
N LEU A 138 -34.24 18.92 37.84
CA LEU A 138 -34.48 18.92 36.38
C LEU A 138 -35.97 18.68 36.08
N SER A 139 -36.51 19.50 35.17
CA SER A 139 -37.83 19.22 34.62
C SER A 139 -37.87 17.91 33.85
N THR A 140 -39.07 17.31 33.73
CA THR A 140 -39.26 16.07 32.95
C THR A 140 -38.78 16.24 31.50
N GLU A 141 -38.99 17.41 30.92
CA GLU A 141 -38.57 17.74 29.56
C GLU A 141 -37.04 17.83 29.43
N GLN A 142 -36.36 18.45 30.40
CA GLN A 142 -34.89 18.48 30.43
C GLN A 142 -34.27 17.09 30.60
N ARG A 143 -34.87 16.27 31.49
CA ARG A 143 -34.45 14.84 31.65
C ARG A 143 -34.58 14.07 30.36
N ALA A 144 -35.74 14.16 29.70
CA ALA A 144 -35.96 13.48 28.42
C ALA A 144 -34.96 13.97 27.36
N LYS A 145 -34.66 15.26 27.28
CA LYS A 145 -33.67 15.83 26.37
C LYS A 145 -32.25 15.28 26.64
N TYR A 146 -31.80 15.25 27.91
CA TYR A 146 -30.46 14.77 28.26
C TYR A 146 -30.30 13.26 28.03
N ILE A 147 -31.34 12.48 28.32
CA ILE A 147 -31.38 11.05 27.98
C ILE A 147 -31.28 10.84 26.47
N GLY A 148 -32.03 11.62 25.68
CA GLY A 148 -31.99 11.56 24.21
C GLY A 148 -30.61 11.89 23.66
N ILE A 149 -29.94 12.89 24.18
CA ILE A 149 -28.58 13.23 23.77
C ILE A 149 -27.59 12.14 24.17
N ALA A 150 -27.67 11.61 25.39
CA ALA A 150 -26.79 10.53 25.84
C ALA A 150 -26.98 9.27 24.97
N LEU A 151 -28.21 8.93 24.64
CA LEU A 151 -28.54 7.79 23.80
C LEU A 151 -28.00 7.98 22.36
N ASP A 152 -28.19 9.16 21.77
CA ASP A 152 -27.62 9.48 20.44
C ASP A 152 -26.10 9.33 20.42
N LYS A 153 -25.40 9.83 21.47
CA LYS A 153 -23.94 9.68 21.57
C LYS A 153 -23.50 8.24 21.81
N ALA A 154 -24.31 7.44 22.52
CA ALA A 154 -24.04 6.02 22.70
C ALA A 154 -24.17 5.22 21.38
N TYR A 155 -25.23 5.47 20.58
CA TYR A 155 -25.35 4.89 19.25
C TYR A 155 -24.19 5.31 18.31
N ARG A 156 -23.77 6.55 18.43
CA ARG A 156 -22.60 7.04 17.68
C ARG A 156 -21.32 6.29 18.07
N LEU A 157 -21.11 6.03 19.36
CA LEU A 157 -19.97 5.28 19.87
C LEU A 157 -20.01 3.81 19.37
N GLU A 158 -21.18 3.18 19.42
CA GLU A 158 -21.37 1.83 18.88
C GLU A 158 -21.00 1.76 17.38
N GLN A 159 -21.48 2.73 16.60
CA GLN A 159 -21.14 2.80 15.18
C GLN A 159 -19.64 2.91 14.94
N LEU A 160 -18.92 3.79 15.68
CA LEU A 160 -17.47 3.96 15.58
C LEU A 160 -16.71 2.68 15.94
N ILE A 161 -17.16 1.95 16.97
CA ILE A 161 -16.60 0.67 17.38
C ILE A 161 -16.76 -0.36 16.26
N ASN A 162 -17.95 -0.45 15.65
CA ASN A 162 -18.23 -1.38 14.56
C ASN A 162 -17.38 -1.05 13.32
N GLU A 163 -17.24 0.22 12.94
CA GLU A 163 -16.35 0.67 11.87
C GLU A 163 -14.88 0.29 12.14
N PHE A 164 -14.44 0.39 13.40
CA PHE A 164 -13.09 -0.04 13.80
C PHE A 164 -12.84 -1.54 13.67
N PHE A 165 -13.75 -2.35 14.21
CA PHE A 165 -13.63 -3.80 14.10
C PHE A 165 -13.52 -4.26 12.66
N GLU A 166 -14.23 -3.61 11.77
CA GLU A 166 -14.19 -3.95 10.36
C GLU A 166 -12.87 -3.62 9.70
N ILE A 167 -12.32 -2.42 9.97
CA ILE A 167 -11.00 -2.06 9.43
C ILE A 167 -9.92 -2.99 9.98
N THR A 168 -9.96 -3.30 11.27
CA THR A 168 -9.00 -4.25 11.85
C THR A 168 -9.16 -5.63 11.24
N ARG A 169 -10.39 -6.09 11.03
CA ARG A 169 -10.66 -7.35 10.36
C ARG A 169 -10.20 -7.35 8.90
N LEU A 170 -10.44 -6.27 8.17
CA LEU A 170 -9.98 -6.09 6.79
C LEU A 170 -8.44 -6.03 6.66
N ASN A 171 -7.73 -5.52 7.68
CA ASN A 171 -6.27 -5.43 7.67
C ASN A 171 -5.55 -6.71 8.17
N LEU A 172 -6.19 -7.52 9.02
CA LEU A 172 -5.55 -8.66 9.70
C LEU A 172 -5.76 -10.01 9.02
N GLN A 173 -6.70 -10.11 8.09
CA GLN A 173 -6.97 -11.36 7.38
C GLN A 173 -6.73 -11.16 5.88
N SER A 174 -6.15 -12.16 5.25
CA SER A 174 -6.34 -12.43 3.82
C SER A 174 -7.84 -12.74 3.61
N ILE A 175 -8.66 -11.69 3.49
CA ILE A 175 -10.11 -11.86 3.37
C ILE A 175 -10.39 -12.45 2.00
N SER A 176 -10.78 -13.70 1.97
CA SER A 176 -11.44 -14.29 0.80
C SER A 176 -12.90 -13.84 0.79
N ALA A 177 -13.35 -13.31 -0.33
CA ALA A 177 -14.78 -13.10 -0.56
C ALA A 177 -15.46 -14.47 -0.66
N GLN A 178 -16.55 -14.66 0.09
CA GLN A 178 -17.42 -15.82 -0.09
C GLN A 178 -18.34 -15.55 -1.29
N LYS A 179 -17.76 -15.70 -2.49
CA LYS A 179 -18.47 -15.40 -3.75
C LYS A 179 -19.59 -16.42 -3.96
N SER A 180 -20.81 -15.91 -4.19
CA SER A 180 -22.00 -16.63 -4.59
C SER A 180 -22.71 -15.91 -5.73
N SER A 181 -23.72 -16.51 -6.32
CA SER A 181 -24.55 -15.85 -7.33
C SER A 181 -25.41 -14.78 -6.67
N VAL A 182 -25.15 -13.51 -6.93
CA VAL A 182 -25.83 -12.36 -6.32
C VAL A 182 -26.57 -11.55 -7.40
N ASN A 183 -27.85 -11.27 -7.14
CA ASN A 183 -28.60 -10.34 -7.96
C ASN A 183 -28.40 -8.90 -7.46
N ILE A 184 -27.57 -8.15 -8.18
CA ILE A 184 -27.19 -6.76 -7.85
C ILE A 184 -28.42 -5.82 -7.92
N THR A 185 -29.34 -6.07 -8.84
CA THR A 185 -30.58 -5.27 -8.95
C THR A 185 -31.37 -5.32 -7.65
N ILE A 186 -31.61 -6.52 -7.12
CA ILE A 186 -32.33 -6.71 -5.87
C ILE A 186 -31.54 -6.10 -4.70
N LEU A 187 -30.25 -6.38 -4.62
CA LEU A 187 -29.40 -5.90 -3.54
C LEU A 187 -29.36 -4.37 -3.45
N LEU A 188 -29.20 -3.68 -4.60
CA LEU A 188 -29.23 -2.21 -4.65
C LEU A 188 -30.59 -1.66 -4.20
N VAL A 189 -31.69 -2.24 -4.65
CA VAL A 189 -33.03 -1.78 -4.28
C VAL A 189 -33.28 -2.02 -2.80
N GLN A 190 -32.85 -3.15 -2.22
CA GLN A 190 -32.98 -3.43 -0.79
C GLN A 190 -32.24 -2.41 0.05
N VAL A 191 -30.96 -2.19 -0.23
CA VAL A 191 -30.16 -1.20 0.52
C VAL A 191 -30.73 0.22 0.35
N LEU A 192 -31.17 0.59 -0.86
CA LEU A 192 -31.77 1.90 -1.13
C LEU A 192 -33.03 2.15 -0.29
N ASN A 193 -33.87 1.13 -0.12
CA ASN A 193 -35.09 1.20 0.69
C ASN A 193 -34.80 1.45 2.17
N GLU A 194 -33.68 0.99 2.71
CA GLU A 194 -33.25 1.26 4.10
C GLU A 194 -33.00 2.73 4.35
N PHE A 195 -32.62 3.50 3.33
CA PHE A 195 -32.37 4.92 3.41
C PHE A 195 -33.61 5.81 3.21
N PHE A 196 -34.77 5.22 2.91
CA PHE A 196 -35.99 5.97 2.62
C PHE A 196 -36.36 7.00 3.72
N PRO A 197 -36.30 6.70 5.03
CA PRO A 197 -36.59 7.69 6.07
C PRO A 197 -35.63 8.90 6.03
N MET A 198 -34.36 8.67 5.70
CA MET A 198 -33.36 9.74 5.60
C MET A 198 -33.56 10.61 4.35
N PHE A 199 -34.04 9.99 3.25
CA PHE A 199 -34.40 10.72 2.03
C PHE A 199 -35.61 11.64 2.28
N GLU A 200 -36.62 11.16 2.99
CA GLU A 200 -37.80 11.98 3.35
C GLU A 200 -37.44 13.14 4.25
N GLU A 201 -36.59 12.92 5.28
CA GLU A 201 -36.15 13.97 6.20
C GLU A 201 -35.47 15.14 5.46
N LYS A 202 -34.63 14.86 4.47
CA LYS A 202 -33.94 15.86 3.64
C LYS A 202 -34.70 16.25 2.36
N LYS A 203 -35.89 15.68 2.12
CA LYS A 203 -36.68 15.87 0.91
C LYS A 203 -35.87 15.54 -0.36
N ILE A 204 -35.07 14.50 -0.29
CA ILE A 204 -34.27 14.00 -1.44
C ILE A 204 -35.17 13.10 -2.27
N ASN A 205 -35.19 13.37 -3.57
CA ASN A 205 -35.86 12.48 -4.53
C ASN A 205 -34.86 11.44 -5.05
N VAL A 206 -35.28 10.17 -5.17
CA VAL A 206 -34.41 9.09 -5.62
C VAL A 206 -34.79 8.61 -7.00
N VAL A 207 -33.88 8.81 -7.95
CA VAL A 207 -34.06 8.36 -9.34
C VAL A 207 -33.32 7.03 -9.54
N GLN A 208 -34.08 5.97 -9.84
CA GLN A 208 -33.53 4.63 -10.05
C GLN A 208 -33.52 4.30 -11.54
N ASN A 209 -32.32 4.05 -12.09
CA ASN A 209 -32.08 3.64 -13.48
C ASN A 209 -31.31 2.30 -13.50
N ILE A 210 -31.88 1.29 -12.85
CA ILE A 210 -31.26 -0.03 -12.63
C ILE A 210 -31.83 -1.03 -13.62
N GLU A 211 -30.93 -1.65 -14.41
CA GLU A 211 -31.33 -2.75 -15.31
C GLU A 211 -31.80 -3.96 -14.49
N PRO A 212 -32.85 -4.69 -14.94
CA PRO A 212 -33.32 -5.88 -14.27
C PRO A 212 -32.33 -7.04 -14.37
N GLU A 213 -32.36 -7.93 -13.39
CA GLU A 213 -31.67 -9.22 -13.39
C GLU A 213 -30.14 -9.16 -13.63
N ILE A 214 -29.45 -8.17 -13.05
CA ILE A 214 -28.00 -8.14 -13.05
C ILE A 214 -27.47 -9.16 -12.04
N ILE A 215 -26.94 -10.28 -12.53
CA ILE A 215 -26.39 -11.35 -11.70
C ILE A 215 -24.88 -11.39 -11.89
N ILE A 216 -24.12 -11.42 -10.75
CA ILE A 216 -22.67 -11.54 -10.73
C ILE A 216 -22.22 -12.54 -9.65
N SER A 217 -20.96 -13.00 -9.74
CA SER A 217 -20.32 -13.79 -8.68
C SER A 217 -19.71 -12.87 -7.63
N ALA A 218 -20.33 -12.73 -6.45
CA ALA A 218 -19.93 -11.79 -5.43
C ALA A 218 -20.27 -12.25 -4.01
N ASP A 219 -19.77 -11.54 -3.01
CA ASP A 219 -20.14 -11.65 -1.60
C ASP A 219 -21.23 -10.59 -1.32
N ALA A 220 -22.47 -11.04 -1.14
CA ALA A 220 -23.64 -10.17 -1.01
C ALA A 220 -23.52 -9.22 0.19
N ASP A 221 -23.09 -9.73 1.36
CA ASP A 221 -23.00 -8.95 2.60
C ASP A 221 -21.94 -7.84 2.46
N LYS A 222 -20.81 -8.15 1.82
CA LYS A 222 -19.77 -7.15 1.57
C LYS A 222 -20.21 -6.11 0.56
N LEU A 223 -20.91 -6.49 -0.52
CA LEU A 223 -21.42 -5.52 -1.49
C LEU A 223 -22.57 -4.68 -0.91
N ALA A 224 -23.46 -5.24 -0.09
CA ALA A 224 -24.46 -4.47 0.65
C ALA A 224 -23.80 -3.34 1.43
N ARG A 225 -22.67 -3.63 2.09
CA ARG A 225 -21.92 -2.65 2.85
C ARG A 225 -21.26 -1.58 1.97
N VAL A 226 -20.79 -1.93 0.75
CA VAL A 226 -20.33 -0.92 -0.21
C VAL A 226 -21.43 0.08 -0.51
N PHE A 227 -22.62 -0.43 -0.82
CA PHE A 227 -23.78 0.40 -1.16
C PHE A 227 -24.26 1.22 0.02
N ASP A 228 -24.33 0.65 1.23
CA ASP A 228 -24.64 1.40 2.47
C ASP A 228 -23.69 2.58 2.67
N ASN A 229 -22.39 2.35 2.58
CA ASN A 229 -21.40 3.42 2.72
C ASN A 229 -21.56 4.52 1.67
N LEU A 230 -21.86 4.17 0.42
CA LEU A 230 -22.04 5.15 -0.65
C LEU A 230 -23.36 5.92 -0.54
N PHE A 231 -24.48 5.26 -0.20
CA PHE A 231 -25.76 5.94 0.00
C PHE A 231 -25.72 6.83 1.25
N ARG A 232 -25.12 6.36 2.33
CA ARG A 232 -24.92 7.17 3.55
C ARG A 232 -24.06 8.41 3.23
N ASN A 233 -23.03 8.27 2.43
CA ASN A 233 -22.22 9.39 1.94
C ASN A 233 -23.08 10.32 1.07
N ALA A 234 -23.79 9.80 0.10
CA ALA A 234 -24.66 10.59 -0.77
C ALA A 234 -25.69 11.39 0.03
N VAL A 235 -26.40 10.76 0.99
CA VAL A 235 -27.37 11.47 1.85
C VAL A 235 -26.70 12.55 2.70
N ASN A 236 -25.58 12.23 3.34
CA ASN A 236 -24.92 13.17 4.26
C ASN A 236 -24.42 14.43 3.57
N TYR A 237 -23.95 14.31 2.33
CA TYR A 237 -23.37 15.41 1.56
C TYR A 237 -24.29 16.00 0.50
N SER A 238 -25.53 15.50 0.38
CA SER A 238 -26.54 16.11 -0.48
C SER A 238 -27.13 17.35 0.15
N TYR A 239 -27.43 18.33 -0.70
CA TYR A 239 -28.32 19.43 -0.36
C TYR A 239 -29.77 18.93 -0.21
N GLU A 240 -30.55 19.62 0.60
CA GLU A 240 -31.99 19.38 0.70
C GLU A 240 -32.70 19.69 -0.63
N ASN A 241 -33.79 18.98 -0.90
CA ASN A 241 -34.60 19.14 -2.10
C ASN A 241 -33.84 18.90 -3.41
N THR A 242 -32.89 17.96 -3.41
CA THR A 242 -32.12 17.53 -4.59
C THR A 242 -32.35 16.07 -4.92
N ASP A 243 -31.82 15.61 -6.05
CA ASP A 243 -31.93 14.23 -6.48
C ASP A 243 -30.67 13.43 -6.09
N ILE A 244 -30.89 12.17 -5.71
CA ILE A 244 -29.86 11.12 -5.72
C ILE A 244 -30.20 10.17 -6.89
N VAL A 245 -29.25 9.97 -7.81
CA VAL A 245 -29.44 9.09 -8.95
C VAL A 245 -28.63 7.80 -8.74
N CYS A 246 -29.32 6.65 -8.70
CA CYS A 246 -28.69 5.34 -8.70
C CYS A 246 -28.92 4.65 -10.04
N SER A 247 -27.85 4.23 -10.70
CA SER A 247 -27.92 3.49 -11.95
C SER A 247 -27.03 2.27 -11.94
N ALA A 248 -27.50 1.17 -12.52
CA ALA A 248 -26.73 -0.04 -12.72
C ALA A 248 -27.01 -0.61 -14.11
N LYS A 249 -25.94 -0.91 -14.84
CA LYS A 249 -26.02 -1.46 -16.20
C LYS A 249 -25.02 -2.57 -16.39
N LYS A 250 -25.46 -3.66 -17.01
CA LYS A 250 -24.58 -4.73 -17.45
C LYS A 250 -23.96 -4.35 -18.80
N LYS A 251 -22.67 -4.54 -18.91
CA LYS A 251 -21.89 -4.40 -20.15
C LYS A 251 -21.06 -5.66 -20.38
N ASP A 252 -20.41 -5.75 -21.55
CA ASP A 252 -19.62 -6.92 -21.92
C ASP A 252 -18.54 -7.23 -20.86
N GLY A 253 -18.78 -8.26 -20.04
CA GLY A 253 -17.86 -8.76 -19.02
C GLY A 253 -17.83 -7.99 -17.69
N TYR A 254 -18.64 -6.92 -17.52
CA TYR A 254 -18.69 -6.16 -16.26
C TYR A 254 -20.04 -5.51 -15.99
N VAL A 255 -20.27 -5.14 -14.74
CA VAL A 255 -21.40 -4.31 -14.30
C VAL A 255 -20.87 -2.93 -13.91
N LEU A 256 -21.51 -1.89 -14.44
CA LEU A 256 -21.25 -0.51 -14.12
C LEU A 256 -22.37 0.03 -13.23
N ILE A 257 -22.00 0.40 -11.98
CA ILE A 257 -22.91 1.00 -11.01
C ILE A 257 -22.48 2.45 -10.79
N ARG A 258 -23.43 3.38 -10.76
CA ARG A 258 -23.20 4.79 -10.49
C ARG A 258 -24.17 5.31 -9.45
N ILE A 259 -23.64 6.05 -8.48
CA ILE A 259 -24.43 6.76 -7.48
C ILE A 259 -24.02 8.23 -7.57
N GLN A 260 -24.98 9.09 -7.84
CA GLN A 260 -24.77 10.54 -8.00
C GLN A 260 -25.57 11.30 -6.95
N ASN A 261 -24.98 12.37 -6.43
CA ASN A 261 -25.65 13.28 -5.51
C ASN A 261 -25.24 14.74 -5.79
N HIS A 262 -26.09 15.68 -5.38
CA HIS A 262 -25.83 17.11 -5.48
C HIS A 262 -25.33 17.65 -4.15
N GLY A 263 -24.16 18.29 -4.13
CA GLY A 263 -23.55 18.84 -2.93
C GLY A 263 -22.39 19.78 -3.23
N ASP A 264 -21.56 20.06 -2.23
CA ASP A 264 -20.37 20.88 -2.41
C ASP A 264 -19.37 20.23 -3.37
N ASP A 265 -18.68 21.06 -4.15
CA ASP A 265 -17.63 20.58 -5.06
C ASP A 265 -16.44 20.04 -4.29
N ILE A 266 -15.96 18.88 -4.72
CA ILE A 266 -14.73 18.25 -4.23
C ILE A 266 -13.58 18.69 -5.15
N PRO A 267 -12.54 19.37 -4.62
CA PRO A 267 -11.39 19.77 -5.42
C PRO A 267 -10.72 18.55 -6.11
N PRO A 268 -10.29 18.68 -7.37
CA PRO A 268 -9.73 17.56 -8.13
C PRO A 268 -8.55 16.86 -7.48
N ASP A 269 -7.69 17.61 -6.77
CA ASP A 269 -6.55 17.09 -6.01
C ASP A 269 -6.97 16.26 -4.79
N LYS A 270 -8.21 16.43 -4.32
CA LYS A 270 -8.76 15.70 -3.17
C LYS A 270 -9.61 14.48 -3.55
N LEU A 271 -10.06 14.36 -4.81
CA LEU A 271 -10.94 13.27 -5.26
C LEU A 271 -10.35 11.87 -5.07
N ASN A 272 -9.06 11.69 -5.26
CA ASN A 272 -8.41 10.41 -5.01
C ASN A 272 -8.23 10.14 -3.51
N ARG A 273 -8.10 11.21 -2.72
CA ARG A 273 -7.84 11.12 -1.30
C ARG A 273 -9.08 10.79 -0.45
N ILE A 274 -10.29 11.02 -0.97
CA ILE A 274 -11.52 10.67 -0.25
C ILE A 274 -11.65 9.17 0.05
N PHE A 275 -10.88 8.32 -0.65
CA PHE A 275 -10.78 6.88 -0.41
C PHE A 275 -9.64 6.50 0.55
N GLU A 276 -8.83 7.47 0.99
CA GLU A 276 -7.82 7.24 2.03
C GLU A 276 -8.51 7.09 3.40
N LYS A 277 -7.98 6.20 4.24
CA LYS A 277 -8.51 6.00 5.60
C LYS A 277 -8.41 7.29 6.40
N PHE A 278 -9.48 7.67 7.13
CA PHE A 278 -9.59 8.88 7.97
C PHE A 278 -9.53 10.21 7.22
N TYR A 279 -9.45 10.17 5.90
CA TYR A 279 -9.47 11.40 5.14
C TYR A 279 -10.87 12.03 5.15
N ARG A 280 -10.92 13.32 5.46
CA ARG A 280 -12.15 14.14 5.44
C ARG A 280 -11.83 15.50 4.83
N LEU A 281 -12.76 16.06 4.08
CA LEU A 281 -12.68 17.42 3.60
C LEU A 281 -12.86 18.38 4.80
N ASP A 282 -12.04 19.43 4.91
CA ASP A 282 -11.97 20.31 6.09
C ASP A 282 -13.32 20.90 6.53
N ASN A 283 -14.24 21.12 5.60
CA ASN A 283 -15.59 21.64 5.87
C ASN A 283 -16.49 20.61 6.59
N SER A 284 -16.20 19.32 6.52
CA SER A 284 -17.01 18.25 7.11
C SER A 284 -16.76 18.05 8.62
N ARG A 285 -15.71 18.66 9.18
CA ARG A 285 -15.41 18.57 10.63
C ARG A 285 -16.46 19.23 11.51
N ARG A 286 -17.27 20.15 10.97
CA ARG A 286 -18.27 20.91 11.71
C ARG A 286 -19.65 20.27 11.77
N THR A 287 -19.92 19.24 10.94
CA THR A 287 -21.21 18.56 10.94
C THR A 287 -21.22 17.43 11.95
N SER A 288 -22.19 17.45 12.86
CA SER A 288 -22.41 16.41 13.88
C SER A 288 -22.70 15.02 13.30
N THR A 289 -22.96 14.95 11.99
CA THR A 289 -23.34 13.75 11.24
C THR A 289 -22.19 13.07 10.49
N GLY A 290 -20.97 13.65 10.50
CA GLY A 290 -19.83 13.11 9.75
C GLY A 290 -19.25 11.81 10.35
N GLY A 291 -19.11 10.75 9.54
CA GLY A 291 -18.45 9.48 9.89
C GLY A 291 -16.95 9.62 10.19
N ALA A 292 -16.32 8.55 10.65
CA ALA A 292 -14.87 8.47 10.96
C ALA A 292 -13.94 8.63 9.73
N GLY A 293 -14.49 8.85 8.53
CA GLY A 293 -13.69 8.89 7.28
C GLY A 293 -13.23 7.50 6.81
N LEU A 294 -13.96 6.46 7.21
CA LEU A 294 -13.60 5.07 6.95
C LEU A 294 -14.49 4.42 5.88
N GLY A 295 -15.73 4.90 5.72
CA GLY A 295 -16.73 4.26 4.86
C GLY A 295 -16.31 4.12 3.40
N LEU A 296 -15.73 5.17 2.79
CA LEU A 296 -15.25 5.13 1.41
C LEU A 296 -14.00 4.25 1.26
N ALA A 297 -13.12 4.24 2.25
CA ALA A 297 -11.95 3.36 2.26
C ALA A 297 -12.36 1.88 2.34
N ILE A 298 -13.36 1.55 3.18
CA ILE A 298 -13.96 0.21 3.27
C ILE A 298 -14.61 -0.17 1.93
N ALA A 299 -15.40 0.72 1.35
CA ALA A 299 -16.05 0.49 0.06
C ALA A 299 -15.02 0.17 -1.03
N LYS A 300 -13.94 0.93 -1.12
CA LYS A 300 -12.85 0.71 -2.07
C LYS A 300 -12.21 -0.66 -1.86
N GLN A 301 -11.85 -1.00 -0.63
CA GLN A 301 -11.19 -2.27 -0.31
C GLN A 301 -12.09 -3.48 -0.62
N ILE A 302 -13.40 -3.39 -0.39
CA ILE A 302 -14.35 -4.45 -0.73
C ILE A 302 -14.50 -4.57 -2.25
N VAL A 303 -14.59 -3.47 -2.98
CA VAL A 303 -14.67 -3.48 -4.46
C VAL A 303 -13.42 -4.10 -5.06
N GLU A 304 -12.23 -3.74 -4.56
CA GLU A 304 -10.95 -4.34 -4.98
C GLU A 304 -10.87 -5.84 -4.65
N LEU A 305 -11.44 -6.28 -3.52
CA LEU A 305 -11.57 -7.71 -3.16
C LEU A 305 -12.44 -8.50 -4.16
N HIS A 306 -13.32 -7.82 -4.87
CA HIS A 306 -14.15 -8.39 -5.94
C HIS A 306 -13.56 -8.20 -7.33
N ASP A 307 -12.26 -7.89 -7.42
CA ASP A 307 -11.55 -7.62 -8.68
C ASP A 307 -12.15 -6.43 -9.46
N GLY A 308 -12.85 -5.54 -8.75
CA GLY A 308 -13.49 -4.34 -9.28
C GLY A 308 -12.68 -3.07 -9.09
N THR A 309 -13.24 -1.97 -9.56
CA THR A 309 -12.68 -0.63 -9.36
C THR A 309 -13.77 0.35 -8.92
N ILE A 310 -13.40 1.30 -8.04
CA ILE A 310 -14.25 2.40 -7.61
C ILE A 310 -13.52 3.72 -7.83
N ASN A 311 -14.20 4.69 -8.40
CA ASN A 311 -13.69 6.05 -8.64
C ASN A 311 -14.77 7.07 -8.31
N ALA A 312 -14.34 8.31 -8.02
CA ALA A 312 -15.22 9.45 -7.84
C ALA A 312 -14.89 10.56 -8.84
N VAL A 313 -15.91 11.22 -9.31
CA VAL A 313 -15.82 12.42 -10.17
C VAL A 313 -16.74 13.47 -9.55
N CYS A 314 -16.30 14.71 -9.52
CA CYS A 314 -17.11 15.83 -9.05
C CYS A 314 -17.04 16.98 -10.06
N ASN A 315 -18.20 17.42 -10.54
CA ASN A 315 -18.30 18.53 -11.49
C ASN A 315 -19.60 19.30 -11.24
N ASN A 316 -19.51 20.62 -11.13
CA ASN A 316 -20.67 21.51 -11.01
C ASN A 316 -21.66 21.12 -9.88
N GLY A 317 -21.15 20.81 -8.71
CA GLY A 317 -21.97 20.41 -7.57
C GLY A 317 -22.54 18.99 -7.64
N ILE A 318 -22.15 18.18 -8.63
CA ILE A 318 -22.55 16.79 -8.75
C ILE A 318 -21.37 15.88 -8.47
N THR A 319 -21.45 15.10 -7.39
CA THR A 319 -20.50 14.03 -7.08
C THR A 319 -21.03 12.71 -7.60
N GLU A 320 -20.26 12.01 -8.42
CA GLU A 320 -20.55 10.67 -8.95
C GLU A 320 -19.54 9.65 -8.41
N PHE A 321 -20.02 8.62 -7.75
CA PHE A 321 -19.25 7.40 -7.46
C PHE A 321 -19.53 6.37 -8.55
N LYS A 322 -18.47 5.88 -9.17
CA LYS A 322 -18.52 4.89 -10.24
C LYS A 322 -17.85 3.61 -9.82
N ILE A 323 -18.60 2.51 -9.80
CA ILE A 323 -18.12 1.16 -9.47
C ILE A 323 -18.17 0.30 -10.74
N ILE A 324 -17.13 -0.48 -10.97
CA ILE A 324 -17.06 -1.48 -12.03
C ILE A 324 -16.74 -2.82 -11.35
N LEU A 325 -17.60 -3.82 -11.56
CA LEU A 325 -17.44 -5.18 -11.03
C LEU A 325 -17.42 -6.17 -12.20
N PRO A 326 -16.59 -7.21 -12.18
CA PRO A 326 -16.63 -8.29 -13.16
C PRO A 326 -17.93 -9.10 -13.03
N VAL A 327 -18.36 -9.70 -14.15
CA VAL A 327 -19.56 -10.57 -14.21
C VAL A 327 -19.16 -12.02 -14.01
#